data_f336ceee7226b4c359696f4931785ed2
#
_entry.id   f336ceee7226b4c359696f4931785ed2
#
_cell.length_a   1.000
_cell.length_b   1.000
_cell.length_c   1.000
_cell.angle_alpha   90.00
_cell.angle_beta   90.00
_cell.angle_gamma   90.00
#
_symmetry.space_group_name_H-M   'P 1'
#
loop_
_entity.id
_entity.type
_entity.pdbx_description
1 polymer ?
#
loop_
_entity_poly.entity_id
_entity_poly.type
_entity_poly.pdbx_seq_one_letter_code
_entity_poly.pdbx_strand_id
1 'polypeptide(L)'
;MLQILYEHPMEWIDDGPRTLKATVDLEAILSVSPDSARRRANGYLGHHVAMSIQAGDPVLVWGKRLVWRMQMHLSLRGFGRIATVGTVDVDAQTRDIIPLSVDEIISLQERANAIAIRLSPATTAAV
;
A
#
# COMPACT_ATOMS: atom_id res chain seq x y z
N MET A 1 5.84 -5.16 -12.04
CA MET A 1 4.64 -5.10 -12.93
C MET A 1 4.22 -3.65 -13.11
N LEU A 2 3.98 -3.24 -14.32
CA LEU A 2 3.45 -1.91 -14.61
C LEU A 2 1.93 -1.96 -14.59
N GLN A 3 1.31 -1.14 -13.75
CA GLN A 3 -0.13 -0.90 -13.78
C GLN A 3 -0.42 0.46 -14.38
N ILE A 4 -1.44 0.53 -15.21
CA ILE A 4 -1.91 1.78 -15.76
C ILE A 4 -3.15 2.20 -14.99
N LEU A 5 -3.05 3.35 -14.32
CA LEU A 5 -4.18 3.93 -13.63
C LEU A 5 -4.91 4.86 -14.60
N TYR A 6 -6.15 4.52 -14.91
CA TYR A 6 -6.96 5.32 -15.82
C TYR A 6 -7.77 6.34 -15.03
N GLU A 7 -7.35 7.60 -15.12
CA GLU A 7 -8.13 8.73 -14.59
C GLU A 7 -8.91 9.34 -15.74
N HIS A 8 -10.22 9.31 -15.65
CA HIS A 8 -11.08 9.69 -16.75
C HIS A 8 -11.68 11.08 -16.55
N PRO A 9 -11.34 12.05 -17.40
CA PRO A 9 -11.90 13.40 -17.28
C PRO A 9 -13.27 13.58 -17.93
N MET A 10 -13.80 12.58 -18.61
CA MET A 10 -15.07 12.69 -19.33
C MET A 10 -16.12 11.77 -18.74
N GLU A 11 -17.34 12.24 -18.70
CA GLU A 11 -18.46 11.42 -18.27
C GLU A 11 -18.80 10.36 -19.32
N TRP A 12 -19.11 9.18 -18.85
CA TRP A 12 -19.66 8.13 -19.66
C TRP A 12 -21.16 8.35 -19.80
N ILE A 13 -21.62 8.54 -21.04
CA ILE A 13 -23.03 8.82 -21.29
C ILE A 13 -23.88 7.57 -21.18
N ASP A 14 -23.30 6.41 -21.46
CA ASP A 14 -23.97 5.12 -21.38
C ASP A 14 -23.00 4.04 -20.91
N ASP A 15 -23.53 2.91 -20.49
CA ASP A 15 -22.75 1.76 -20.01
C ASP A 15 -22.38 0.78 -21.14
N GLY A 16 -22.53 1.19 -22.39
CA GLY A 16 -22.17 0.36 -23.54
C GLY A 16 -20.68 0.06 -23.59
N PRO A 17 -20.30 -1.00 -24.28
CA PRO A 17 -18.90 -1.37 -24.44
C PRO A 17 -18.12 -0.28 -25.18
N ARG A 18 -16.92 -0.04 -24.71
CA ARG A 18 -16.00 0.93 -25.32
C ARG A 18 -14.66 0.29 -25.57
N THR A 19 -14.02 0.72 -26.65
CA THR A 19 -12.68 0.25 -26.97
C THR A 19 -11.66 1.23 -26.42
N LEU A 20 -10.77 0.73 -25.57
CA LEU A 20 -9.59 1.46 -25.13
C LEU A 20 -8.43 1.06 -26.01
N LYS A 21 -7.92 2.01 -26.79
CA LYS A 21 -6.65 1.85 -27.49
C LYS A 21 -5.63 2.74 -26.82
N ALA A 22 -4.56 2.15 -26.37
CA ALA A 22 -3.45 2.90 -25.82
C ALA A 22 -2.16 2.46 -26.49
N THR A 23 -1.47 3.40 -27.11
CA THR A 23 -0.08 3.22 -27.49
C THR A 23 0.74 3.95 -26.47
N VAL A 24 1.54 3.20 -25.72
CA VAL A 24 2.30 3.76 -24.61
C VAL A 24 3.77 3.74 -24.99
N ASP A 25 4.33 4.93 -25.18
CA ASP A 25 5.76 5.13 -25.34
C ASP A 25 6.21 5.97 -24.14
N LEU A 26 6.57 5.28 -23.06
CA LEU A 26 6.87 5.89 -21.78
C LEU A 26 8.33 5.66 -21.45
N GLU A 27 9.02 6.76 -21.12
CA GLU A 27 10.39 6.72 -20.66
C GLU A 27 10.47 7.49 -19.34
N ALA A 28 11.03 6.85 -18.32
CA ALA A 28 11.21 7.48 -17.03
C ALA A 28 12.46 6.93 -16.34
N ILE A 29 13.10 7.80 -15.57
CA ILE A 29 14.23 7.40 -14.74
C ILE A 29 13.69 6.94 -13.38
N LEU A 30 13.99 5.69 -13.04
CA LEU A 30 13.68 5.14 -11.73
C LEU A 30 14.91 5.28 -10.84
N SER A 31 14.76 5.98 -9.72
CA SER A 31 15.87 6.25 -8.79
C SER A 31 15.90 5.31 -7.60
N VAL A 32 14.92 4.43 -7.48
CA VAL A 32 14.85 3.46 -6.40
C VAL A 32 14.36 2.13 -6.95
N SER A 33 15.03 1.05 -6.56
CA SER A 33 14.64 -0.30 -6.95
C SER A 33 13.39 -0.73 -6.16
N PRO A 34 12.66 -1.77 -6.66
CA PRO A 34 11.52 -2.31 -5.91
C PRO A 34 11.89 -2.74 -4.49
N ASP A 35 13.02 -3.42 -4.32
CA ASP A 35 13.46 -3.88 -3.00
C ASP A 35 13.80 -2.73 -2.07
N SER A 36 14.46 -1.71 -2.56
CA SER A 36 14.77 -0.51 -1.78
C SER A 36 13.50 0.25 -1.41
N ALA A 37 12.53 0.31 -2.32
CA ALA A 37 11.24 0.92 -2.04
C ALA A 37 10.50 0.18 -0.93
N ARG A 38 10.51 -1.15 -0.97
CA ARG A 38 9.88 -1.98 0.08
C ARG A 38 10.55 -1.77 1.43
N ARG A 39 11.88 -1.76 1.47
CA ARG A 39 12.62 -1.50 2.73
C ARG A 39 12.30 -0.14 3.30
N ARG A 40 12.21 0.87 2.44
CA ARG A 40 11.86 2.22 2.86
C ARG A 40 10.44 2.29 3.41
N ALA A 41 9.50 1.63 2.74
CA ALA A 41 8.13 1.52 3.21
C ALA A 41 8.04 0.80 4.56
N ASN A 42 8.75 -0.31 4.73
CA ASN A 42 8.77 -1.05 5.99
C ASN A 42 9.37 -0.23 7.13
N GLY A 43 10.42 0.53 6.88
CA GLY A 43 10.97 1.45 7.86
C GLY A 43 9.96 2.50 8.31
N TYR A 44 9.27 3.09 7.37
CA TYR A 44 8.24 4.08 7.66
C TYR A 44 7.09 3.47 8.47
N LEU A 45 6.57 2.33 8.02
CA LEU A 45 5.44 1.67 8.69
C LEU A 45 5.80 1.25 10.12
N GLY A 46 6.99 0.69 10.31
CA GLY A 46 7.45 0.27 11.63
C GLY A 46 7.63 1.43 12.61
N HIS A 47 8.08 2.58 12.13
CA HIS A 47 8.32 3.74 12.98
C HIS A 47 7.09 4.61 13.21
N HIS A 48 6.20 4.71 12.24
CA HIS A 48 5.12 5.70 12.27
C HIS A 48 3.72 5.11 12.37
N VAL A 49 3.57 3.82 12.11
CA VAL A 49 2.25 3.19 12.11
C VAL A 49 2.19 2.05 13.12
N ALA A 50 2.77 0.91 12.79
CA ALA A 50 2.81 -0.25 13.68
C ALA A 50 3.84 -1.26 13.18
N MET A 51 4.49 -1.94 14.10
CA MET A 51 5.46 -3.00 13.77
C MET A 51 4.81 -4.22 13.11
N SER A 52 3.52 -4.41 13.34
CA SER A 52 2.75 -5.53 12.78
C SER A 52 2.31 -5.30 11.33
N ILE A 53 2.52 -4.12 10.78
CA ILE A 53 2.14 -3.78 9.41
C ILE A 53 3.38 -3.73 8.54
N GLN A 54 3.37 -4.50 7.45
CA GLN A 54 4.48 -4.62 6.53
C GLN A 54 4.04 -4.42 5.09
N ALA A 55 4.96 -3.90 4.28
CA ALA A 55 4.74 -3.72 2.85
C ALA A 55 4.93 -5.05 2.10
N GLY A 56 4.03 -5.31 1.18
CA GLY A 56 4.10 -6.44 0.25
C GLY A 56 4.93 -6.12 -0.99
N ASP A 57 4.68 -6.85 -2.06
CA ASP A 57 5.44 -6.73 -3.30
C ASP A 57 5.16 -5.41 -4.00
N PRO A 58 6.21 -4.69 -4.40
CA PRO A 58 6.04 -3.42 -5.09
C PRO A 58 5.49 -3.59 -6.51
N VAL A 59 4.58 -2.72 -6.86
CA VAL A 59 4.02 -2.59 -8.20
C VAL A 59 4.24 -1.17 -8.68
N LEU A 60 4.74 -1.00 -9.89
CA LEU A 60 4.96 0.32 -10.46
C LEU A 60 3.64 0.87 -10.99
N VAL A 61 3.25 2.02 -10.47
CA VAL A 61 2.01 2.70 -10.86
C VAL A 61 2.33 4.06 -11.41
N TRP A 62 1.86 4.34 -12.63
CA TRP A 62 2.04 5.63 -13.24
C TRP A 62 0.68 6.36 -13.34
N GLY A 63 0.46 7.26 -12.42
CA GLY A 63 -0.67 8.18 -12.43
C GLY A 63 -0.15 9.61 -12.47
N LYS A 64 -0.55 10.43 -11.52
CA LYS A 64 -0.01 11.80 -11.36
C LYS A 64 1.47 11.78 -11.00
N ARG A 65 1.89 10.72 -10.33
CA ARG A 65 3.28 10.43 -10.00
C ARG A 65 3.61 9.01 -10.43
N LEU A 66 4.89 8.76 -10.63
CA LEU A 66 5.40 7.42 -10.81
C LEU A 66 5.80 6.90 -9.44
N VAL A 67 5.10 5.88 -8.97
CA VAL A 67 5.30 5.37 -7.60
C VAL A 67 5.45 3.85 -7.59
N TRP A 68 6.20 3.35 -6.61
CA TRP A 68 6.14 1.96 -6.20
C TRP A 68 5.02 1.85 -5.16
N ARG A 69 3.98 1.14 -5.52
CA ARG A 69 2.83 0.91 -4.63
C ARG A 69 2.91 -0.47 -4.05
N MET A 70 2.75 -0.55 -2.75
CA MET A 70 2.76 -1.82 -2.03
C MET A 70 1.50 -1.95 -1.20
N GLN A 71 0.94 -3.16 -1.16
CA GLN A 71 -0.12 -3.46 -0.22
C GLN A 71 0.46 -3.51 1.20
N MET A 72 -0.27 -2.99 2.15
CA MET A 72 0.07 -3.12 3.56
C MET A 72 -0.60 -4.36 4.14
N HIS A 73 0.20 -5.24 4.72
CA HIS A 73 -0.28 -6.48 5.32
C HIS A 73 -0.12 -6.43 6.83
N LEU A 74 -1.18 -6.75 7.53
CA LEU A 74 -1.13 -6.99 8.96
C LEU A 74 -0.68 -8.42 9.20
N SER A 75 0.38 -8.58 9.97
CA SER A 75 0.90 -9.88 10.37
C SER A 75 1.02 -9.94 11.87
N LEU A 76 0.65 -11.07 12.45
CA LEU A 76 0.77 -11.29 13.88
C LEU A 76 1.68 -12.48 14.15
N ARG A 77 2.48 -12.36 15.19
CA ARG A 77 3.39 -13.42 15.61
C ARG A 77 2.61 -14.70 15.91
N GLY A 78 3.01 -15.78 15.27
CA GLY A 78 2.35 -17.07 15.40
C GLY A 78 1.18 -17.29 14.45
N PHE A 79 0.71 -16.24 13.76
CA PHE A 79 -0.41 -16.33 12.82
C PHE A 79 0.01 -16.00 11.37
N GLY A 80 1.14 -15.31 11.18
CA GLY A 80 1.55 -14.84 9.88
C GLY A 80 0.69 -13.69 9.36
N ARG A 81 0.55 -13.60 8.05
CA ARG A 81 -0.27 -12.57 7.40
C ARG A 81 -1.74 -12.84 7.64
N ILE A 82 -2.43 -11.86 8.18
CA ILE A 82 -3.84 -11.96 8.56
C ILE A 82 -4.76 -11.18 7.62
N ALA A 83 -4.36 -9.96 7.25
CA ALA A 83 -5.21 -9.09 6.47
C ALA A 83 -4.39 -8.11 5.64
N THR A 84 -4.97 -7.66 4.53
CA THR A 84 -4.49 -6.51 3.77
C THR A 84 -5.28 -5.29 4.23
N VAL A 85 -4.59 -4.24 4.64
CA VAL A 85 -5.22 -3.10 5.32
C VAL A 85 -5.13 -1.79 4.55
N GLY A 86 -4.56 -1.81 3.35
CA GLY A 86 -4.45 -0.62 2.51
C GLY A 86 -3.21 -0.66 1.65
N THR A 87 -2.80 0.49 1.13
CA THR A 87 -1.63 0.64 0.29
C THR A 87 -0.72 1.76 0.79
N VAL A 88 0.56 1.65 0.48
CA VAL A 88 1.57 2.67 0.75
C VAL A 88 2.42 2.86 -0.49
N ASP A 89 2.78 4.10 -0.77
CA ASP A 89 3.51 4.47 -1.97
C ASP A 89 4.88 5.06 -1.63
N VAL A 90 5.85 4.73 -2.48
CA VAL A 90 7.18 5.36 -2.50
C VAL A 90 7.36 5.99 -3.87
N ASP A 91 7.73 7.26 -3.92
CA ASP A 91 7.99 7.93 -5.19
C ASP A 91 9.19 7.25 -5.87
N ALA A 92 8.96 6.75 -7.08
CA ALA A 92 9.95 5.99 -7.81
C ALA A 92 11.10 6.86 -8.35
N GLN A 93 10.92 8.16 -8.41
CA GLN A 93 11.90 9.11 -8.93
C GLN A 93 12.62 9.86 -7.84
N THR A 94 11.94 10.27 -6.77
CA THR A 94 12.54 11.02 -5.67
C THR A 94 12.98 10.15 -4.50
N ARG A 95 12.50 8.91 -4.42
CA ARG A 95 12.71 7.96 -3.31
C ARG A 95 11.91 8.28 -2.06
N ASP A 96 11.12 9.33 -2.07
CA ASP A 96 10.40 9.76 -0.87
C ASP A 96 9.20 8.87 -0.61
N ILE A 97 8.98 8.56 0.66
CA ILE A 97 7.71 8.00 1.11
C ILE A 97 6.63 9.04 0.89
N ILE A 98 5.52 8.61 0.34
CA ILE A 98 4.29 9.42 0.33
C ILE A 98 3.58 9.10 1.63
N PRO A 99 3.59 10.02 2.61
CA PRO A 99 3.11 9.71 3.95
C PRO A 99 1.60 9.47 3.96
N LEU A 100 1.19 8.57 4.83
CA LEU A 100 -0.23 8.38 5.14
C LEU A 100 -0.73 9.58 5.96
N SER A 101 -2.00 9.90 5.83
CA SER A 101 -2.61 10.93 6.66
C SER A 101 -2.66 10.48 8.12
N VAL A 102 -2.77 11.43 9.03
CA VAL A 102 -2.91 11.14 10.46
C VAL A 102 -4.14 10.26 10.71
N ASP A 103 -5.25 10.55 10.04
CA ASP A 103 -6.47 9.78 10.18
C ASP A 103 -6.30 8.34 9.69
N GLU A 104 -5.60 8.15 8.59
CA GLU A 104 -5.28 6.80 8.09
C GLU A 104 -4.40 6.04 9.08
N ILE A 105 -3.39 6.69 9.64
CA ILE A 105 -2.51 6.06 10.62
C ILE A 105 -3.30 5.62 11.85
N ILE A 106 -4.13 6.49 12.38
CA ILE A 106 -4.97 6.19 13.55
C ILE A 106 -5.90 5.01 13.24
N SER A 107 -6.56 5.04 12.09
CA SER A 107 -7.46 3.96 11.66
C SER A 107 -6.74 2.63 11.55
N LEU A 108 -5.53 2.62 10.98
CA LEU A 108 -4.72 1.41 10.86
C LEU A 108 -4.29 0.87 12.22
N GLN A 109 -3.89 1.75 13.13
CA GLN A 109 -3.50 1.36 14.49
C GLN A 109 -4.67 0.78 15.26
N GLU A 110 -5.84 1.36 15.15
CA GLU A 110 -7.06 0.85 15.79
C GLU A 110 -7.44 -0.53 15.23
N ARG A 111 -7.36 -0.70 13.92
CA ARG A 111 -7.62 -2.01 13.28
C ARG A 111 -6.63 -3.06 13.72
N ALA A 112 -5.36 -2.73 13.73
CA ALA A 112 -4.31 -3.65 14.17
C ALA A 112 -4.52 -4.10 15.60
N ASN A 113 -4.84 -3.16 16.49
CA ASN A 113 -5.11 -3.46 17.88
C ASN A 113 -6.37 -4.31 18.07
N ALA A 114 -7.43 -3.99 17.36
CA ALA A 114 -8.68 -4.74 17.43
C ALA A 114 -8.51 -6.19 16.97
N ILE A 115 -7.77 -6.41 15.89
CA ILE A 115 -7.49 -7.75 15.39
C ILE A 115 -6.57 -8.50 16.35
N ALA A 116 -5.54 -7.84 16.88
CA ALA A 116 -4.63 -8.45 17.84
C ALA A 116 -5.35 -8.91 19.10
N ILE A 117 -6.24 -8.09 19.62
CA ILE A 117 -7.05 -8.43 20.78
C ILE A 117 -7.95 -9.63 20.48
N ARG A 118 -8.61 -9.62 19.33
CA ARG A 118 -9.52 -10.69 18.93
C ARG A 118 -8.82 -12.04 18.77
N LEU A 119 -7.59 -12.04 18.26
CA LEU A 119 -6.81 -13.24 18.00
C LEU A 119 -5.88 -13.60 19.14
N SER A 120 -5.75 -12.74 20.12
CA SER A 120 -4.94 -13.00 21.29
C SER A 120 -5.48 -14.25 22.01
N PRO A 121 -4.63 -15.22 22.37
CA PRO A 121 -5.07 -16.30 23.22
C PRO A 121 -5.73 -15.72 24.46
N ALA A 122 -6.74 -16.40 24.95
CA ALA A 122 -7.52 -15.91 26.09
C ALA A 122 -6.69 -15.88 27.38
N THR A 123 -5.57 -15.26 27.32
CA THR A 123 -4.71 -15.00 28.46
C THR A 123 -5.43 -14.22 29.55
N THR A 124 -6.37 -13.46 29.09
CA THR A 124 -7.30 -12.78 29.95
C THR A 124 -8.12 -13.73 30.81
N ALA A 125 -8.25 -14.96 30.40
CA ALA A 125 -8.94 -15.96 31.16
C ALA A 125 -8.16 -16.36 32.41
N ALA A 126 -6.97 -15.93 32.54
CA ALA A 126 -6.18 -16.14 33.74
C ALA A 126 -6.68 -15.33 34.94
N VAL A 127 -7.85 -15.05 34.92
CA VAL A 127 -8.49 -14.37 36.02
C VAL A 127 -8.86 -15.37 37.08
#